data_d4aec8a0988f9741474478125504e1d9
#
_entry.id   d4aec8a0988f9741474478125504e1d9
#
_cell.length_a   1.000
_cell.length_b   1.000
_cell.length_c   1.000
_cell.angle_alpha   90.00
_cell.angle_beta   90.00
_cell.angle_gamma   90.00
#
_symmetry.space_group_name_H-M   'P 1'
#
loop_
_entity.id
_entity.type
_entity.pdbx_description
1 polymer ?
#
loop_
_entity_poly.entity_id
_entity_poly.type
_entity_poly.pdbx_seq_one_letter_code
_entity_poly.pdbx_strand_id
1 'polypeptide(L)'
;MSPEHSIDIFLGLDVGKSEHHACALDRDGNKVFDKPLPQLESELAGVFHQLQELGTVLVIVDQPNTIGALPIAVARDCGCEVGYLPGLAMRKAADLYPGRAKTDKRDAFIIADTARTMPHTLRAVDRNDEVLSALKMLSGFDDDIARDCTRTVNRLRSILTQIYPSLERVFAGSTLTRTPILELLIHYKGPQGLKRAGYQRVLNWMIKHTRKDPT
;
A
#
# COMPACT_ATOMS: atom_id res chain seq x y z
N MET A 1 -24.36 -10.55 -3.23
CA MET A 1 -24.54 -11.17 -4.56
C MET A 1 -26.03 -11.40 -4.76
N SER A 2 -26.62 -10.72 -5.70
CA SER A 2 -28.04 -10.93 -6.06
C SER A 2 -28.20 -12.28 -6.77
N PRO A 3 -29.21 -13.07 -6.48
CA PRO A 3 -29.32 -14.45 -6.97
C PRO A 3 -29.74 -14.61 -8.45
N GLU A 4 -29.78 -13.55 -9.24
CA GLU A 4 -30.43 -13.60 -10.58
C GLU A 4 -29.49 -13.58 -11.79
N HIS A 5 -28.19 -13.36 -11.63
CA HIS A 5 -27.27 -13.41 -12.79
C HIS A 5 -26.24 -14.52 -12.60
N SER A 6 -26.36 -15.53 -13.44
CA SER A 6 -25.36 -16.60 -13.46
C SER A 6 -24.08 -16.07 -14.15
N ILE A 7 -22.95 -16.18 -13.48
CA ILE A 7 -21.64 -15.81 -14.05
C ILE A 7 -21.24 -16.78 -15.16
N ASP A 8 -20.81 -16.24 -16.29
CA ASP A 8 -20.35 -17.01 -17.44
C ASP A 8 -18.82 -17.05 -17.53
N ILE A 9 -18.17 -15.93 -17.19
CA ILE A 9 -16.72 -15.75 -17.28
C ILE A 9 -16.14 -15.36 -15.92
N PHE A 10 -15.11 -16.06 -15.49
CA PHE A 10 -14.36 -15.84 -14.25
C PHE A 10 -12.98 -15.28 -14.60
N LEU A 11 -12.79 -13.96 -14.41
CA LEU A 11 -11.54 -13.28 -14.69
C LEU A 11 -10.73 -13.09 -13.41
N GLY A 12 -9.66 -13.87 -13.26
CA GLY A 12 -8.70 -13.71 -12.18
C GLY A 12 -7.58 -12.73 -12.57
N LEU A 13 -7.32 -11.76 -11.70
CA LEU A 13 -6.24 -10.80 -11.85
C LEU A 13 -5.24 -10.97 -10.71
N ASP A 14 -4.02 -11.38 -11.03
CA ASP A 14 -2.88 -11.23 -10.14
C ASP A 14 -2.33 -9.81 -10.32
N VAL A 15 -2.54 -8.97 -9.28
CA VAL A 15 -2.33 -7.54 -9.41
C VAL A 15 -0.88 -7.12 -9.11
N GLY A 16 -0.25 -6.46 -10.07
CA GLY A 16 1.09 -5.87 -9.98
C GLY A 16 1.10 -4.35 -10.10
N LYS A 17 2.19 -3.70 -9.70
CA LYS A 17 2.30 -2.23 -9.70
C LYS A 17 2.22 -1.59 -11.08
N SER A 18 2.82 -2.20 -12.08
CA SER A 18 2.88 -1.69 -13.46
C SER A 18 2.09 -2.54 -14.45
N GLU A 19 1.94 -3.78 -14.14
CA GLU A 19 1.31 -4.78 -14.99
C GLU A 19 0.67 -5.85 -14.12
N HIS A 20 -0.48 -6.34 -14.54
CA HIS A 20 -1.18 -7.48 -13.97
C HIS A 20 -1.00 -8.70 -14.86
N HIS A 21 -1.27 -9.88 -14.35
CA HIS A 21 -1.57 -11.01 -15.20
C HIS A 21 -3.06 -11.33 -15.13
N ALA A 22 -3.71 -11.43 -16.27
CA ALA A 22 -5.14 -11.69 -16.40
C ALA A 22 -5.37 -13.09 -16.98
N CYS A 23 -6.17 -13.89 -16.29
CA CYS A 23 -6.61 -15.20 -16.78
C CYS A 23 -8.14 -15.30 -16.66
N ALA A 24 -8.83 -15.53 -17.76
CA ALA A 24 -10.28 -15.74 -17.75
C ALA A 24 -10.63 -17.19 -18.13
N LEU A 25 -11.56 -17.75 -17.37
CA LEU A 25 -12.11 -19.08 -17.56
C LEU A 25 -13.60 -19.01 -17.83
N ASP A 26 -14.10 -19.89 -18.72
CA ASP A 26 -15.52 -20.13 -18.84
C ASP A 26 -16.05 -21.02 -17.70
N ARG A 27 -17.34 -21.36 -17.73
CA ARG A 27 -17.97 -22.24 -16.74
C ARG A 27 -17.37 -23.65 -16.70
N ASP A 28 -16.90 -24.13 -17.83
CA ASP A 28 -16.32 -25.47 -17.97
C ASP A 28 -14.86 -25.52 -17.57
N GLY A 29 -14.24 -24.34 -17.31
CA GLY A 29 -12.84 -24.20 -16.92
C GLY A 29 -11.89 -24.07 -18.10
N ASN A 30 -12.40 -23.86 -19.32
CA ASN A 30 -11.56 -23.58 -20.47
C ASN A 30 -11.02 -22.15 -20.40
N LYS A 31 -9.77 -21.97 -20.76
CA LYS A 31 -9.18 -20.63 -20.83
C LYS A 31 -9.65 -19.88 -22.06
N VAL A 32 -10.33 -18.77 -21.85
CA VAL A 32 -10.77 -17.84 -22.91
C VAL A 32 -9.85 -16.64 -23.05
N PHE A 33 -9.06 -16.33 -21.99
CA PHE A 33 -8.04 -15.27 -21.99
C PHE A 33 -6.89 -15.64 -21.06
N ASP A 34 -5.63 -15.33 -21.42
CA ASP A 34 -4.46 -15.58 -20.56
C ASP A 34 -3.28 -14.71 -21.06
N LYS A 35 -3.19 -13.45 -20.57
CA LYS A 35 -2.18 -12.47 -21.01
C LYS A 35 -1.80 -11.50 -19.89
N PRO A 36 -0.59 -10.91 -19.97
CA PRO A 36 -0.27 -9.71 -19.21
C PRO A 36 -1.23 -8.57 -19.57
N LEU A 37 -1.56 -7.73 -18.59
CA LEU A 37 -2.48 -6.62 -18.73
C LEU A 37 -1.90 -5.38 -18.03
N PRO A 38 -1.57 -4.30 -18.78
CA PRO A 38 -1.03 -3.09 -18.22
C PRO A 38 -1.98 -2.42 -17.20
N GLN A 39 -1.42 -1.73 -16.22
CA GLN A 39 -2.16 -0.93 -15.24
C GLN A 39 -2.67 0.39 -15.89
N LEU A 40 -3.46 0.27 -16.94
CA LEU A 40 -4.03 1.37 -17.72
C LEU A 40 -5.55 1.18 -17.86
N GLU A 41 -6.32 2.21 -17.56
CA GLU A 41 -7.78 2.18 -17.60
C GLU A 41 -8.34 1.70 -18.95
N SER A 42 -7.80 2.24 -20.06
CA SER A 42 -8.25 1.86 -21.41
C SER A 42 -8.00 0.40 -21.77
N GLU A 43 -6.86 -0.15 -21.33
CA GLU A 43 -6.50 -1.55 -21.58
C GLU A 43 -7.39 -2.49 -20.74
N LEU A 44 -7.60 -2.14 -19.46
CA LEU A 44 -8.50 -2.86 -18.58
C LEU A 44 -9.93 -2.88 -19.14
N ALA A 45 -10.46 -1.71 -19.49
CA ALA A 45 -11.80 -1.60 -20.06
C ALA A 45 -11.95 -2.39 -21.38
N GLY A 46 -10.93 -2.33 -22.25
CA GLY A 46 -10.91 -3.07 -23.50
C GLY A 46 -11.04 -4.60 -23.29
N VAL A 47 -10.29 -5.14 -22.32
CA VAL A 47 -10.37 -6.57 -21.97
C VAL A 47 -11.71 -6.91 -21.34
N PHE A 48 -12.24 -6.07 -20.45
CA PHE A 48 -13.54 -6.33 -19.82
C PHE A 48 -14.67 -6.34 -20.84
N HIS A 49 -14.73 -5.39 -21.78
CA HIS A 49 -15.71 -5.39 -22.85
C HIS A 49 -15.58 -6.60 -23.78
N GLN A 50 -14.34 -6.98 -24.16
CA GLN A 50 -14.10 -8.19 -24.94
C GLN A 50 -14.65 -9.45 -24.27
N LEU A 51 -14.46 -9.57 -22.95
CA LEU A 51 -14.96 -10.73 -22.20
C LEU A 51 -16.47 -10.69 -22.01
N GLN A 52 -17.07 -9.51 -21.90
CA GLN A 52 -18.53 -9.34 -21.83
C GLN A 52 -19.27 -9.78 -23.11
N GLU A 53 -18.59 -9.80 -24.25
CA GLU A 53 -19.15 -10.39 -25.47
C GLU A 53 -19.41 -11.90 -25.33
N LEU A 54 -18.71 -12.58 -24.39
CA LEU A 54 -18.86 -14.00 -24.09
C LEU A 54 -19.88 -14.28 -22.98
N GLY A 55 -20.34 -13.27 -22.27
CA GLY A 55 -21.34 -13.40 -21.20
C GLY A 55 -21.05 -12.52 -19.97
N THR A 56 -21.72 -12.84 -18.86
CA THR A 56 -21.58 -12.11 -17.60
C THR A 56 -20.22 -12.37 -16.96
N VAL A 57 -19.45 -11.31 -16.75
CA VAL A 57 -18.06 -11.37 -16.23
C VAL A 57 -18.03 -11.09 -14.74
N LEU A 58 -17.37 -11.97 -13.97
CA LEU A 58 -16.94 -11.73 -12.62
C LEU A 58 -15.44 -11.46 -12.60
N VAL A 59 -15.05 -10.26 -12.21
CA VAL A 59 -13.64 -9.86 -12.04
C VAL A 59 -13.20 -10.11 -10.61
N ILE A 60 -12.12 -10.88 -10.43
CA ILE A 60 -11.62 -11.29 -9.12
C ILE A 60 -10.17 -10.83 -8.96
N VAL A 61 -9.89 -10.14 -7.87
CA VAL A 61 -8.54 -9.73 -7.47
C VAL A 61 -8.14 -10.42 -6.16
N ASP A 62 -6.84 -10.55 -5.90
CA ASP A 62 -6.31 -11.04 -4.62
C ASP A 62 -6.03 -9.90 -3.63
N GLN A 63 -5.80 -8.67 -4.13
CA GLN A 63 -5.51 -7.47 -3.35
C GLN A 63 -6.43 -6.32 -3.76
N PRO A 64 -7.63 -6.18 -3.18
CA PRO A 64 -8.60 -5.16 -3.58
C PRO A 64 -8.16 -3.74 -3.23
N ASN A 65 -7.28 -3.60 -2.24
CA ASN A 65 -6.78 -2.32 -1.76
C ASN A 65 -5.46 -1.95 -2.45
N THR A 66 -5.18 -0.67 -2.62
CA THR A 66 -3.97 -0.15 -3.25
C THR A 66 -3.86 -0.45 -4.74
N ILE A 67 -3.14 -1.51 -5.14
CA ILE A 67 -2.85 -1.83 -6.54
C ILE A 67 -4.10 -2.36 -7.28
N GLY A 68 -4.97 -3.09 -6.60
CA GLY A 68 -6.20 -3.64 -7.19
C GLY A 68 -7.36 -2.63 -7.28
N ALA A 69 -7.20 -1.43 -6.73
CA ALA A 69 -8.29 -0.44 -6.72
C ALA A 69 -8.68 0.03 -8.13
N LEU A 70 -7.71 0.27 -9.02
CA LEU A 70 -7.98 0.68 -10.40
C LEU A 70 -8.73 -0.41 -11.20
N PRO A 71 -8.25 -1.67 -11.26
CA PRO A 71 -9.01 -2.74 -11.92
C PRO A 71 -10.44 -2.90 -11.42
N ILE A 72 -10.66 -2.77 -10.10
CA ILE A 72 -11.99 -2.85 -9.49
C ILE A 72 -12.88 -1.69 -9.93
N ALA A 73 -12.36 -0.46 -9.93
CA ALA A 73 -13.11 0.71 -10.35
C ALA A 73 -13.53 0.59 -11.82
N VAL A 74 -12.57 0.28 -12.71
CA VAL A 74 -12.84 0.09 -14.15
C VAL A 74 -13.81 -1.07 -14.40
N ALA A 75 -13.68 -2.19 -13.68
CA ALA A 75 -14.62 -3.32 -13.82
C ALA A 75 -16.06 -2.93 -13.46
N ARG A 76 -16.25 -2.13 -12.39
CA ARG A 76 -17.55 -1.61 -12.01
C ARG A 76 -18.13 -0.63 -13.04
N ASP A 77 -17.29 0.28 -13.55
CA ASP A 77 -17.70 1.24 -14.57
C ASP A 77 -18.11 0.55 -15.88
N CYS A 78 -17.47 -0.58 -16.20
CA CYS A 78 -17.88 -1.46 -17.31
C CYS A 78 -19.10 -2.34 -16.97
N GLY A 79 -19.62 -2.30 -15.75
CA GLY A 79 -20.79 -3.11 -15.35
C GLY A 79 -20.47 -4.58 -15.05
N CYS A 80 -19.21 -4.93 -14.82
CA CYS A 80 -18.81 -6.27 -14.38
C CYS A 80 -19.15 -6.50 -12.90
N GLU A 81 -19.46 -7.74 -12.54
CA GLU A 81 -19.46 -8.17 -11.14
C GLU A 81 -18.03 -8.19 -10.61
N VAL A 82 -17.85 -7.85 -9.32
CA VAL A 82 -16.51 -7.77 -8.71
C VAL A 82 -16.49 -8.51 -7.39
N GLY A 83 -15.44 -9.31 -7.21
CA GLY A 83 -15.14 -10.00 -5.97
C GLY A 83 -13.66 -10.01 -5.65
N TYR A 84 -13.31 -10.39 -4.45
CA TYR A 84 -11.91 -10.63 -4.12
C TYR A 84 -11.70 -11.96 -3.41
N LEU A 85 -10.55 -12.56 -3.66
CA LEU A 85 -10.11 -13.78 -3.02
C LEU A 85 -9.14 -13.42 -1.87
N PRO A 86 -9.52 -13.60 -0.59
CA PRO A 86 -8.63 -13.30 0.53
C PRO A 86 -7.29 -14.05 0.44
N GLY A 87 -6.19 -13.38 0.76
CA GLY A 87 -4.84 -13.93 0.61
C GLY A 87 -4.60 -15.26 1.34
N LEU A 88 -5.31 -15.52 2.44
CA LEU A 88 -5.27 -16.83 3.11
C LEU A 88 -5.96 -17.91 2.26
N ALA A 89 -7.11 -17.59 1.64
CA ALA A 89 -7.83 -18.50 0.75
C ALA A 89 -6.99 -18.76 -0.51
N MET A 90 -6.39 -17.72 -1.09
CA MET A 90 -5.48 -17.85 -2.23
C MET A 90 -4.30 -18.80 -1.93
N ARG A 91 -3.64 -18.68 -0.79
CA ARG A 91 -2.54 -19.57 -0.40
C ARG A 91 -2.99 -21.03 -0.29
N LYS A 92 -4.11 -21.27 0.41
CA LYS A 92 -4.66 -22.63 0.55
C LYS A 92 -5.10 -23.20 -0.81
N ALA A 93 -5.70 -22.40 -1.68
CA ALA A 93 -6.05 -22.83 -3.02
C ALA A 93 -4.80 -23.19 -3.82
N ALA A 94 -3.74 -22.36 -3.77
CA ALA A 94 -2.49 -22.61 -4.48
C ALA A 94 -1.81 -23.95 -4.10
N ASP A 95 -1.99 -24.42 -2.87
CA ASP A 95 -1.48 -25.71 -2.40
C ASP A 95 -2.17 -26.92 -3.05
N LEU A 96 -3.38 -26.74 -3.59
CA LEU A 96 -4.13 -27.79 -4.29
C LEU A 96 -3.67 -27.99 -5.73
N TYR A 97 -2.95 -27.03 -6.31
CA TYR A 97 -2.51 -27.08 -7.71
C TYR A 97 -1.08 -27.60 -7.81
N PRO A 98 -0.78 -28.50 -8.80
CA PRO A 98 0.55 -29.02 -8.99
C PRO A 98 1.56 -27.94 -9.39
N GLY A 99 2.81 -28.10 -8.94
CA GLY A 99 3.90 -27.17 -9.22
C GLY A 99 4.12 -26.15 -8.11
N ARG A 100 5.41 -25.90 -7.78
CA ARG A 100 5.82 -24.97 -6.70
C ARG A 100 6.30 -23.59 -7.23
N ALA A 101 6.52 -23.47 -8.54
CA ALA A 101 6.97 -22.20 -9.10
C ALA A 101 5.88 -21.15 -9.01
N LYS A 102 6.12 -20.08 -8.25
CA LYS A 102 5.27 -18.92 -8.21
C LYS A 102 5.46 -18.13 -9.51
N THR A 103 4.39 -17.96 -10.27
CA THR A 103 4.34 -17.11 -11.46
C THR A 103 3.00 -16.39 -11.49
N ASP A 104 3.00 -15.13 -11.90
CA ASP A 104 1.81 -14.29 -11.98
C ASP A 104 0.72 -14.94 -12.86
N LYS A 105 1.13 -15.60 -13.94
CA LYS A 105 0.24 -16.41 -14.80
C LYS A 105 -0.47 -17.53 -14.05
N ARG A 106 0.26 -18.27 -13.20
CA ARG A 106 -0.30 -19.34 -12.40
C ARG A 106 -1.23 -18.80 -11.33
N ASP A 107 -0.84 -17.71 -10.69
CA ASP A 107 -1.61 -17.10 -9.62
C ASP A 107 -2.93 -16.52 -10.17
N ALA A 108 -2.92 -15.85 -11.33
CA ALA A 108 -4.14 -15.41 -12.02
C ALA A 108 -5.08 -16.57 -12.39
N PHE A 109 -4.53 -17.69 -12.87
CA PHE A 109 -5.32 -18.88 -13.14
C PHE A 109 -5.97 -19.45 -11.87
N ILE A 110 -5.19 -19.58 -10.78
CA ILE A 110 -5.71 -20.09 -9.51
C ILE A 110 -6.81 -19.19 -8.95
N ILE A 111 -6.68 -17.86 -9.08
CA ILE A 111 -7.72 -16.91 -8.67
C ILE A 111 -9.00 -17.18 -9.46
N ALA A 112 -8.91 -17.29 -10.79
CA ALA A 112 -10.08 -17.54 -11.65
C ALA A 112 -10.75 -18.88 -11.36
N ASP A 113 -9.96 -19.96 -11.26
CA ASP A 113 -10.50 -21.31 -11.05
C ASP A 113 -11.04 -21.51 -9.63
N THR A 114 -10.43 -20.87 -8.64
CA THR A 114 -10.96 -20.83 -7.26
C THR A 114 -12.32 -20.13 -7.22
N ALA A 115 -12.46 -19.02 -7.93
CA ALA A 115 -13.73 -18.29 -8.00
C ALA A 115 -14.83 -19.13 -8.67
N ARG A 116 -14.49 -19.88 -9.70
CA ARG A 116 -15.40 -20.76 -10.41
C ARG A 116 -15.82 -21.97 -9.58
N THR A 117 -14.86 -22.64 -8.94
CA THR A 117 -15.10 -23.93 -8.25
C THR A 117 -15.48 -23.78 -6.78
N MET A 118 -15.04 -22.69 -6.13
CA MET A 118 -15.24 -22.42 -4.71
C MET A 118 -15.77 -21.00 -4.45
N PRO A 119 -16.92 -20.59 -5.03
CA PRO A 119 -17.43 -19.21 -4.94
C PRO A 119 -17.67 -18.74 -3.50
N HIS A 120 -17.89 -19.65 -2.57
CA HIS A 120 -18.06 -19.36 -1.14
C HIS A 120 -16.80 -18.80 -0.46
N THR A 121 -15.64 -18.93 -1.11
CA THR A 121 -14.37 -18.37 -0.62
C THR A 121 -14.20 -16.90 -0.99
N LEU A 122 -14.97 -16.41 -1.95
CA LEU A 122 -14.96 -15.02 -2.37
C LEU A 122 -15.66 -14.12 -1.37
N ARG A 123 -15.22 -12.89 -1.33
CA ARG A 123 -15.88 -11.81 -0.62
C ARG A 123 -16.29 -10.71 -1.58
N ALA A 124 -17.46 -10.12 -1.34
CA ALA A 124 -17.88 -8.93 -2.06
C ALA A 124 -16.92 -7.77 -1.74
N VAL A 125 -16.63 -6.96 -2.75
CA VAL A 125 -15.93 -5.68 -2.56
C VAL A 125 -17.02 -4.64 -2.32
N ASP A 126 -17.26 -4.27 -1.05
CA ASP A 126 -18.28 -3.29 -0.70
C ASP A 126 -17.72 -1.86 -0.84
N ARG A 127 -18.58 -0.89 -1.23
CA ARG A 127 -18.20 0.54 -1.28
C ARG A 127 -17.75 1.08 0.08
N ASN A 128 -18.29 0.54 1.17
CA ASN A 128 -17.85 0.88 2.53
C ASN A 128 -16.42 0.39 2.82
N ASP A 129 -15.97 -0.68 2.16
CA ASP A 129 -14.58 -1.17 2.26
C ASP A 129 -13.58 -0.18 1.63
N GLU A 130 -13.97 0.65 0.66
CA GLU A 130 -13.10 1.67 0.06
C GLU A 130 -12.75 2.77 1.05
N VAL A 131 -13.73 3.26 1.82
CA VAL A 131 -13.49 4.27 2.88
C VAL A 131 -12.61 3.69 3.99
N LEU A 132 -12.92 2.47 4.44
CA LEU A 132 -12.10 1.77 5.43
C LEU A 132 -10.69 1.47 4.92
N SER A 133 -10.55 1.17 3.63
CA SER A 133 -9.26 0.94 2.99
C SER A 133 -8.44 2.21 2.87
N ALA A 134 -9.08 3.33 2.51
CA ALA A 134 -8.44 4.64 2.50
C ALA A 134 -7.98 5.04 3.91
N LEU A 135 -8.81 4.82 4.93
CA LEU A 135 -8.43 5.06 6.33
C LEU A 135 -7.26 4.18 6.78
N LYS A 136 -7.24 2.90 6.44
CA LYS A 136 -6.12 2.00 6.73
C LYS A 136 -4.84 2.43 6.03
N MET A 137 -4.94 2.90 4.78
CA MET A 137 -3.80 3.43 4.04
C MET A 137 -3.25 4.70 4.71
N LEU A 138 -4.12 5.64 5.08
CA LEU A 138 -3.72 6.87 5.77
C LEU A 138 -3.08 6.57 7.13
N SER A 139 -3.65 5.64 7.91
CA SER A 139 -3.07 5.18 9.17
C SER A 139 -1.71 4.49 8.95
N GLY A 140 -1.56 3.71 7.87
CA GLY A 140 -0.28 3.11 7.49
C GLY A 140 0.79 4.15 7.16
N PHE A 141 0.44 5.21 6.43
CA PHE A 141 1.34 6.33 6.16
C PHE A 141 1.72 7.09 7.42
N ASP A 142 0.79 7.32 8.34
CA ASP A 142 1.07 7.96 9.63
C ASP A 142 2.08 7.15 10.45
N ASP A 143 1.88 5.83 10.55
CA ASP A 143 2.80 4.90 11.19
C ASP A 143 4.21 4.91 10.53
N ASP A 144 4.29 4.95 9.21
CA ASP A 144 5.55 4.98 8.48
C ASP A 144 6.30 6.29 8.71
N ILE A 145 5.60 7.43 8.68
CA ILE A 145 6.18 8.75 8.99
C ILE A 145 6.67 8.78 10.44
N ALA A 146 5.91 8.25 11.39
CA ALA A 146 6.31 8.17 12.80
C ALA A 146 7.58 7.33 13.00
N ARG A 147 7.68 6.19 12.29
CA ARG A 147 8.89 5.34 12.29
C ARG A 147 10.09 6.04 11.67
N ASP A 148 9.90 6.76 10.56
CA ASP A 148 10.98 7.51 9.90
C ASP A 148 11.44 8.68 10.74
N CYS A 149 10.55 9.38 11.42
CA CYS A 149 10.87 10.41 12.41
C CYS A 149 11.73 9.82 13.53
N THR A 150 11.30 8.71 14.13
CA THR A 150 12.03 7.99 15.18
C THR A 150 13.43 7.57 14.71
N ARG A 151 13.54 7.02 13.51
CA ARG A 151 14.80 6.60 12.89
C ARG A 151 15.75 7.78 12.70
N THR A 152 15.22 8.91 12.25
CA THR A 152 15.99 10.14 12.01
C THR A 152 16.50 10.73 13.33
N VAL A 153 15.66 10.77 14.36
CA VAL A 153 16.05 11.21 15.71
C VAL A 153 17.14 10.31 16.29
N ASN A 154 17.01 8.99 16.14
CA ASN A 154 18.04 8.04 16.62
C ASN A 154 19.37 8.22 15.87
N ARG A 155 19.34 8.49 14.57
CA ARG A 155 20.55 8.84 13.79
C ARG A 155 21.20 10.12 14.31
N LEU A 156 20.41 11.17 14.55
CA LEU A 156 20.92 12.43 15.10
C LEU A 156 21.56 12.22 16.47
N ARG A 157 20.91 11.45 17.37
CA ARG A 157 21.47 11.08 18.67
C ARG A 157 22.79 10.33 18.53
N SER A 158 22.84 9.32 17.67
CA SER A 158 24.05 8.54 17.42
C SER A 158 25.21 9.43 16.97
N ILE A 159 24.95 10.38 16.06
CA ILE A 159 25.96 11.35 15.61
C ILE A 159 26.41 12.23 16.78
N LEU A 160 25.48 12.79 17.54
CA LEU A 160 25.84 13.64 18.70
C LEU A 160 26.64 12.87 19.76
N THR A 161 26.25 11.61 20.02
CA THR A 161 27.00 10.74 20.96
C THR A 161 28.43 10.51 20.48
N GLN A 162 28.68 10.38 19.18
CA GLN A 162 30.00 10.17 18.62
C GLN A 162 30.85 11.45 18.62
N ILE A 163 30.25 12.60 18.28
CA ILE A 163 30.97 13.86 18.06
C ILE A 163 31.08 14.65 19.38
N TYR A 164 30.02 14.70 20.18
CA TYR A 164 29.94 15.53 21.38
C TYR A 164 28.96 14.97 22.43
N PRO A 165 29.36 13.92 23.17
CA PRO A 165 28.50 13.20 24.13
C PRO A 165 27.88 14.09 25.21
N SER A 166 28.59 15.15 25.60
CA SER A 166 28.10 16.10 26.64
C SER A 166 26.89 16.88 26.16
N LEU A 167 26.81 17.23 24.86
CA LEU A 167 25.66 17.94 24.28
C LEU A 167 24.46 17.00 24.11
N GLU A 168 24.69 15.75 23.74
CA GLU A 168 23.65 14.74 23.66
C GLU A 168 22.95 14.56 25.01
N ARG A 169 23.70 14.51 26.11
CA ARG A 169 23.14 14.41 27.46
C ARG A 169 22.29 15.62 27.87
N VAL A 170 22.65 16.82 27.42
CA VAL A 170 21.86 18.04 27.68
C VAL A 170 20.47 17.95 26.97
N PHE A 171 20.42 17.33 25.80
CA PHE A 171 19.20 17.17 25.05
C PHE A 171 18.54 15.78 25.23
N ALA A 172 18.68 15.21 26.42
CA ALA A 172 18.08 13.90 26.73
C ALA A 172 16.55 13.91 26.59
N GLY A 173 15.99 12.73 26.33
CA GLY A 173 14.53 12.55 26.16
C GLY A 173 13.97 13.28 24.95
N SER A 174 12.81 13.89 25.06
CA SER A 174 12.12 14.61 23.97
C SER A 174 12.70 16.01 23.68
N THR A 175 13.70 16.46 24.46
CA THR A 175 14.26 17.82 24.33
C THR A 175 14.91 18.02 22.95
N LEU A 176 15.60 17.00 22.42
CA LEU A 176 16.30 17.08 21.14
C LEU A 176 15.34 17.35 19.95
N THR A 177 14.10 16.89 20.03
CA THR A 177 13.11 17.02 18.95
C THR A 177 12.34 18.33 18.98
N ARG A 178 12.54 19.16 20.00
CA ARG A 178 11.87 20.46 20.05
C ARG A 178 12.40 21.41 18.99
N THR A 179 11.49 22.07 18.29
CA THR A 179 11.80 23.00 17.20
C THR A 179 12.92 23.98 17.54
N PRO A 180 12.92 24.69 18.70
CA PRO A 180 13.99 25.62 19.03
C PRO A 180 15.37 24.97 19.15
N ILE A 181 15.45 23.70 19.56
CA ILE A 181 16.71 22.97 19.68
C ILE A 181 17.24 22.55 18.30
N LEU A 182 16.37 22.07 17.44
CA LEU A 182 16.75 21.75 16.05
C LEU A 182 17.21 22.98 15.30
N GLU A 183 16.49 24.09 15.43
CA GLU A 183 16.86 25.39 14.85
C GLU A 183 18.20 25.91 15.40
N LEU A 184 18.44 25.73 16.72
CA LEU A 184 19.71 26.08 17.33
C LEU A 184 20.87 25.31 16.72
N LEU A 185 20.72 24.00 16.56
CA LEU A 185 21.75 23.14 15.97
C LEU A 185 22.02 23.50 14.50
N ILE A 186 20.97 23.83 13.75
CA ILE A 186 21.06 24.29 12.36
C ILE A 186 21.77 25.64 12.28
N HIS A 187 21.34 26.61 13.08
CA HIS A 187 21.86 27.99 13.07
C HIS A 187 23.37 28.03 13.37
N TYR A 188 23.79 27.31 14.40
CA TYR A 188 25.20 27.26 14.80
C TYR A 188 25.99 26.14 14.09
N LYS A 189 25.38 25.41 13.16
CA LYS A 189 26.01 24.30 12.41
C LYS A 189 26.62 23.24 13.33
N GLY A 190 25.91 22.94 14.43
CA GLY A 190 26.26 21.87 15.36
C GLY A 190 27.18 22.31 16.54
N PRO A 191 27.78 21.33 17.26
CA PRO A 191 28.44 21.56 18.52
C PRO A 191 29.64 22.53 18.47
N GLN A 192 30.42 22.47 17.40
CA GLN A 192 31.59 23.36 17.28
C GLN A 192 31.19 24.83 17.08
N GLY A 193 30.11 25.09 16.33
CA GLY A 193 29.56 26.42 16.16
C GLY A 193 29.02 27.00 17.47
N LEU A 194 28.33 26.19 18.27
CA LEU A 194 27.86 26.56 19.60
C LEU A 194 29.02 26.93 20.51
N LYS A 195 30.11 26.14 20.51
CA LYS A 195 31.31 26.44 21.31
C LYS A 195 31.96 27.75 20.89
N ARG A 196 32.07 28.03 19.58
CA ARG A 196 32.64 29.29 19.08
C ARG A 196 31.77 30.51 19.38
N ALA A 197 30.44 30.35 19.37
CA ALA A 197 29.52 31.46 19.65
C ALA A 197 29.60 31.91 21.11
N GLY A 198 29.82 30.97 22.02
CA GLY A 198 29.89 31.22 23.45
C GLY A 198 28.51 31.38 24.12
N TYR A 199 28.51 31.26 25.43
CA TYR A 199 27.30 31.19 26.26
C TYR A 199 26.30 32.34 26.00
N GLN A 200 26.78 33.58 26.06
CA GLN A 200 25.88 34.75 26.00
C GLN A 200 25.14 34.88 24.67
N ARG A 201 25.79 34.56 23.54
CA ARG A 201 25.16 34.62 22.20
C ARG A 201 24.13 33.53 22.04
N VAL A 202 24.44 32.32 22.49
CA VAL A 202 23.54 31.18 22.47
C VAL A 202 22.32 31.45 23.34
N LEU A 203 22.50 31.96 24.55
CA LEU A 203 21.41 32.31 25.46
C LEU A 203 20.48 33.36 24.87
N ASN A 204 21.02 34.44 24.32
CA ASN A 204 20.23 35.50 23.70
C ASN A 204 19.45 34.99 22.48
N TRP A 205 20.07 34.11 21.69
CA TRP A 205 19.39 33.48 20.57
C TRP A 205 18.23 32.60 21.03
N MET A 206 18.44 31.77 22.03
CA MET A 206 17.42 30.90 22.63
C MET A 206 16.24 31.72 23.18
N ILE A 207 16.50 32.77 23.98
CA ILE A 207 15.44 33.63 24.54
C ILE A 207 14.59 34.22 23.42
N LYS A 208 15.20 34.65 22.32
CA LYS A 208 14.49 35.23 21.18
C LYS A 208 13.60 34.24 20.44
N HIS A 209 14.02 32.96 20.32
CA HIS A 209 13.35 31.96 19.52
C HIS A 209 12.37 31.10 20.32
N THR A 210 12.62 30.86 21.61
CA THR A 210 11.70 30.11 22.48
C THR A 210 10.39 30.87 22.77
N ARG A 211 10.40 32.21 22.70
CA ARG A 211 9.18 33.05 22.89
C ARG A 211 8.20 33.02 21.71
N LYS A 212 8.58 32.39 20.59
CA LYS A 212 7.76 32.30 19.37
C LYS A 212 7.06 30.95 19.20
N ASP A 213 7.23 30.00 20.11
CA ASP A 213 6.52 28.73 20.09
C ASP A 213 5.20 28.89 20.84
N PRO A 214 4.02 28.98 20.16
CA PRO A 214 2.76 28.77 20.82
C PRO A 214 2.64 27.29 21.13
N THR A 215 2.51 26.95 22.41
CA THR A 215 2.14 25.62 22.90
C THR A 215 0.92 25.05 22.19
#